data_2e2ceb8d689a4d31d6906629c3d20f4f
#
_entry.id   2e2ceb8d689a4d31d6906629c3d20f4f
#
_cell.length_a   1.000
_cell.length_b   1.000
_cell.length_c   1.000
_cell.angle_alpha   90.00
_cell.angle_beta   90.00
_cell.angle_gamma   90.00
#
_symmetry.space_group_name_H-M   'P 1'
#
loop_
_entity.id
_entity.type
_entity.pdbx_description
1 polymer ?
#
loop_
_entity_poly.entity_id
_entity_poly.type
_entity_poly.pdbx_seq_one_letter_code
_entity_poly.pdbx_strand_id
1 'polypeptide(L)'
;MPDSFRASRDVIIRTEKFEDAVRFYESVLGLAIVHRTDTLVGFDAGAFRLYVEPGPSHGAVFDFRVPEMQGAQRALIAAGCDIAEEDPSVPRCYIRDPYGLVFNIEQAGDGK
;
A
#
# COMPACT_ATOMS: atom_id res chain seq x y z
N MET A 1 -2.53 21.00 10.40
CA MET A 1 -2.97 21.03 9.01
C MET A 1 -4.18 20.16 8.82
N PRO A 2 -5.26 20.68 8.30
CA PRO A 2 -6.47 19.88 8.09
C PRO A 2 -6.27 18.77 7.07
N ASP A 3 -5.26 18.87 6.22
CA ASP A 3 -5.05 17.94 5.12
C ASP A 3 -3.90 16.98 5.41
N SER A 4 -3.70 16.69 6.69
CA SER A 4 -2.63 15.77 7.06
C SER A 4 -2.89 14.37 6.51
N PHE A 5 -1.85 13.76 6.04
CA PHE A 5 -1.89 12.34 5.66
C PHE A 5 -1.76 11.51 6.92
N ARG A 6 -2.45 10.38 6.94
CA ARG A 6 -2.36 9.45 8.06
C ARG A 6 -1.93 8.10 7.55
N ALA A 7 -0.93 7.52 8.18
CA ALA A 7 -0.52 6.17 7.84
C ALA A 7 -1.64 5.20 8.22
N SER A 8 -1.96 4.28 7.31
CA SER A 8 -2.79 3.15 7.67
C SER A 8 -1.90 2.06 8.25
N ARG A 9 -2.53 0.96 8.66
CA ARG A 9 -1.77 -0.19 9.16
C ARG A 9 -1.30 -1.10 8.05
N ASP A 10 -1.53 -0.75 6.80
CA ASP A 10 -1.28 -1.64 5.68
C ASP A 10 0.08 -1.35 5.06
N VAL A 11 0.83 -2.44 4.81
CA VAL A 11 2.09 -2.40 4.07
C VAL A 11 1.94 -3.41 2.95
N ILE A 12 2.29 -3.03 1.74
CA ILE A 12 2.04 -3.83 0.55
C ILE A 12 3.36 -4.22 -0.08
N ILE A 13 3.48 -5.51 -0.42
CA ILE A 13 4.59 -5.97 -1.26
C ILE A 13 4.02 -6.69 -2.48
N ARG A 14 4.83 -6.75 -3.52
CA ARG A 14 4.47 -7.44 -4.76
C ARG A 14 5.62 -8.35 -5.14
N THR A 15 5.30 -9.56 -5.57
CA THR A 15 6.33 -10.51 -5.98
C THR A 15 5.76 -11.47 -7.03
N GLU A 16 6.62 -11.85 -7.98
CA GLU A 16 6.25 -12.86 -8.95
C GLU A 16 6.19 -14.25 -8.33
N LYS A 17 6.80 -14.42 -7.16
CA LYS A 17 6.77 -15.68 -6.42
C LYS A 17 5.70 -15.64 -5.35
N PHE A 18 4.48 -15.31 -5.77
CA PHE A 18 3.37 -15.05 -4.87
C PHE A 18 3.07 -16.23 -3.94
N GLU A 19 2.95 -17.44 -4.50
CA GLU A 19 2.61 -18.60 -3.69
C GLU A 19 3.70 -18.94 -2.68
N ASP A 20 4.95 -18.83 -3.12
CA ASP A 20 6.08 -19.08 -2.22
C ASP A 20 6.12 -18.06 -1.09
N ALA A 21 5.85 -16.80 -1.41
CA ALA A 21 5.85 -15.75 -0.41
C ALA A 21 4.74 -15.97 0.61
N VAL A 22 3.55 -16.34 0.16
CA VAL A 22 2.43 -16.61 1.06
C VAL A 22 2.80 -17.73 2.03
N ARG A 23 3.37 -18.83 1.52
CA ARG A 23 3.79 -19.93 2.39
C ARG A 23 4.87 -19.51 3.38
N PHE A 24 5.80 -18.67 2.92
CA PHE A 24 6.87 -18.19 3.80
C PHE A 24 6.32 -17.37 4.96
N TYR A 25 5.45 -16.41 4.66
CA TYR A 25 4.92 -15.55 5.73
C TYR A 25 4.04 -16.33 6.69
N GLU A 26 3.28 -17.28 6.19
CA GLU A 26 2.41 -18.09 7.04
C GLU A 26 3.17 -19.10 7.86
N SER A 27 4.09 -19.85 7.21
CA SER A 27 4.71 -21.02 7.84
C SER A 27 6.01 -20.68 8.56
N VAL A 28 6.82 -19.78 8.02
CA VAL A 28 8.10 -19.45 8.63
C VAL A 28 7.97 -18.31 9.63
N LEU A 29 7.28 -17.24 9.25
CA LEU A 29 7.06 -16.14 10.18
C LEU A 29 5.86 -16.36 11.09
N GLY A 30 4.99 -17.31 10.77
CA GLY A 30 3.86 -17.65 11.63
C GLY A 30 2.75 -16.61 11.64
N LEU A 31 2.62 -15.82 10.58
CA LEU A 31 1.62 -14.75 10.54
C LEU A 31 0.26 -15.33 10.16
N ALA A 32 -0.78 -14.87 10.83
CA ALA A 32 -2.13 -15.32 10.56
C ALA A 32 -2.68 -14.63 9.30
N ILE A 33 -3.30 -15.41 8.43
CA ILE A 33 -3.96 -14.87 7.25
C ILE A 33 -5.29 -14.26 7.69
N VAL A 34 -5.51 -12.98 7.35
CA VAL A 34 -6.75 -12.28 7.68
C VAL A 34 -7.54 -11.89 6.43
N HIS A 35 -6.95 -12.08 5.25
CA HIS A 35 -7.63 -11.80 3.98
C HIS A 35 -7.00 -12.68 2.92
N ARG A 36 -7.81 -13.29 2.07
CA ARG A 36 -7.26 -14.12 0.99
C ARG A 36 -8.17 -14.08 -0.22
N THR A 37 -7.58 -13.72 -1.36
CA THR A 37 -8.16 -13.93 -2.67
C THR A 37 -7.08 -14.57 -3.55
N ASP A 38 -7.40 -14.84 -4.80
CA ASP A 38 -6.42 -15.42 -5.73
C ASP A 38 -5.26 -14.46 -6.01
N THR A 39 -5.45 -13.18 -5.79
CA THR A 39 -4.46 -12.16 -6.15
C THR A 39 -4.09 -11.24 -5.00
N LEU A 40 -4.54 -11.54 -3.78
CA LEU A 40 -4.20 -10.70 -2.63
C LEU A 40 -4.34 -11.52 -1.37
N VAL A 41 -3.26 -11.57 -0.58
CA VAL A 41 -3.32 -12.21 0.73
C VAL A 41 -2.83 -11.19 1.75
N GLY A 42 -3.62 -11.01 2.82
CA GLY A 42 -3.27 -10.12 3.91
C GLY A 42 -2.99 -10.92 5.17
N PHE A 43 -1.93 -10.51 5.87
CA PHE A 43 -1.49 -11.15 7.11
C PHE A 43 -1.55 -10.15 8.25
N ASP A 44 -1.89 -10.64 9.43
CA ASP A 44 -1.79 -9.85 10.65
C ASP A 44 -0.36 -9.95 11.16
N ALA A 45 0.39 -8.86 11.07
CA ALA A 45 1.76 -8.79 11.56
C ALA A 45 1.85 -8.00 12.87
N GLY A 46 0.73 -7.79 13.55
CA GLY A 46 0.69 -7.07 14.82
C GLY A 46 0.52 -5.58 14.59
N ALA A 47 1.63 -4.86 14.51
CA ALA A 47 1.58 -3.41 14.34
C ALA A 47 1.06 -3.00 12.98
N PHE A 48 1.17 -3.89 11.97
CA PHE A 48 0.70 -3.59 10.61
C PHE A 48 0.11 -4.85 10.00
N ARG A 49 -0.59 -4.68 8.88
CA ARG A 49 -1.05 -5.79 8.06
C ARG A 49 -0.20 -5.84 6.81
N LEU A 50 0.35 -7.01 6.53
CA LEU A 50 1.19 -7.20 5.36
C LEU A 50 0.35 -7.78 4.23
N TYR A 51 0.23 -7.05 3.15
CA TYR A 51 -0.48 -7.50 1.96
C TYR A 51 0.52 -7.91 0.89
N VAL A 52 0.27 -9.06 0.29
CA VAL A 52 1.11 -9.63 -0.77
C VAL A 52 0.27 -9.79 -2.01
N GLU A 53 0.77 -9.30 -3.14
CA GLU A 53 0.09 -9.47 -4.43
C GLU A 53 1.08 -9.95 -5.47
N PRO A 54 0.59 -10.66 -6.52
CA PRO A 54 1.47 -11.13 -7.59
C PRO A 54 1.82 -10.03 -8.57
N GLY A 55 3.01 -10.09 -9.11
CA GLY A 55 3.45 -9.18 -10.17
C GLY A 55 4.91 -8.83 -10.02
N PRO A 56 5.43 -7.94 -10.87
CA PRO A 56 6.83 -7.53 -10.78
C PRO A 56 7.16 -7.03 -9.39
N SER A 57 8.27 -7.51 -8.85
CA SER A 57 8.63 -7.24 -7.47
C SER A 57 8.82 -5.76 -7.19
N HIS A 58 8.30 -5.32 -6.07
CA HIS A 58 8.68 -4.04 -5.49
C HIS A 58 8.84 -4.23 -4.00
N GLY A 59 9.57 -3.33 -3.37
CA GLY A 59 9.76 -3.37 -1.94
C GLY A 59 8.49 -2.99 -1.19
N ALA A 60 8.61 -2.88 0.11
CA ALA A 60 7.48 -2.52 0.95
C ALA A 60 6.96 -1.14 0.59
N VAL A 61 5.65 -1.04 0.39
CA VAL A 61 4.98 0.20 0.07
C VAL A 61 4.03 0.52 1.22
N PHE A 62 4.27 1.64 1.89
CA PHE A 62 3.41 2.09 2.96
C PHE A 62 2.15 2.72 2.38
N ASP A 63 1.09 2.70 3.15
CA ASP A 63 -0.18 3.23 2.71
C ASP A 63 -0.59 4.41 3.58
N PHE A 64 -0.89 5.53 2.93
CA PHE A 64 -1.38 6.72 3.62
C PHE A 64 -2.80 7.02 3.18
N ARG A 65 -3.63 7.40 4.13
CA ARG A 65 -4.98 7.87 3.85
C ARG A 65 -4.99 9.37 3.76
N VAL A 66 -5.65 9.88 2.75
CA VAL A 66 -5.71 11.32 2.48
C VAL A 66 -7.17 11.75 2.51
N PRO A 67 -7.44 13.00 2.89
CA PRO A 67 -8.84 13.48 2.96
C PRO A 67 -9.51 13.53 1.59
N GLU A 68 -8.76 13.91 0.55
CA GLU A 68 -9.34 14.07 -0.79
C GLU A 68 -8.23 13.81 -1.81
N MET A 69 -8.50 12.85 -2.71
CA MET A 69 -7.48 12.30 -3.59
C MET A 69 -6.86 13.34 -4.52
N GLN A 70 -7.71 14.11 -5.22
CA GLN A 70 -7.18 15.02 -6.23
C GLN A 70 -6.35 16.13 -5.63
N GLY A 71 -6.78 16.66 -4.50
CA GLY A 71 -6.01 17.68 -3.80
C GLY A 71 -4.68 17.14 -3.30
N ALA A 72 -4.69 15.90 -2.79
CA ALA A 72 -3.45 15.27 -2.34
C ALA A 72 -2.49 15.09 -3.51
N GLN A 73 -2.98 14.59 -4.65
CA GLN A 73 -2.13 14.40 -5.82
C GLN A 73 -1.51 15.73 -6.28
N ARG A 74 -2.33 16.78 -6.36
CA ARG A 74 -1.82 18.09 -6.78
C ARG A 74 -0.76 18.62 -5.83
N ALA A 75 -1.00 18.48 -4.53
CA ALA A 75 -0.05 18.94 -3.52
C ALA A 75 1.28 18.20 -3.62
N LEU A 76 1.20 16.88 -3.81
CA LEU A 76 2.40 16.05 -3.90
C LEU A 76 3.21 16.37 -5.16
N ILE A 77 2.54 16.52 -6.29
CA ILE A 77 3.22 16.86 -7.54
C ILE A 77 3.87 18.24 -7.42
N ALA A 78 3.17 19.21 -6.83
CA ALA A 78 3.71 20.55 -6.63
C ALA A 78 4.93 20.51 -5.71
N ALA A 79 5.02 19.51 -4.83
CA ALA A 79 6.14 19.37 -3.90
C ALA A 79 7.29 18.54 -4.47
N GLY A 80 7.21 18.11 -5.74
CA GLY A 80 8.29 17.40 -6.40
C GLY A 80 8.12 15.90 -6.49
N CYS A 81 6.96 15.37 -6.14
CA CYS A 81 6.69 13.93 -6.25
C CYS A 81 6.23 13.56 -7.65
N ASP A 82 6.39 12.29 -8.00
CA ASP A 82 5.86 11.71 -9.24
C ASP A 82 4.80 10.67 -8.91
N ILE A 83 3.83 10.50 -9.81
CA ILE A 83 2.93 9.36 -9.73
C ILE A 83 3.67 8.18 -10.38
N ALA A 84 3.99 7.17 -9.58
CA ALA A 84 4.74 6.01 -10.06
C ALA A 84 3.83 4.96 -10.68
N GLU A 85 2.62 4.80 -10.17
CA GLU A 85 1.67 3.82 -10.68
C GLU A 85 0.28 4.24 -10.22
N GLU A 86 -0.68 4.17 -11.11
CA GLU A 86 -2.06 4.50 -10.77
C GLU A 86 -3.00 3.53 -11.44
N ASP A 87 -4.00 3.02 -10.70
CA ASP A 87 -5.03 2.16 -11.24
C ASP A 87 -6.36 2.59 -10.63
N PRO A 88 -7.20 3.31 -11.38
CA PRO A 88 -8.45 3.83 -10.82
C PRO A 88 -9.46 2.73 -10.48
N SER A 89 -9.29 1.51 -11.00
CA SER A 89 -10.23 0.42 -10.73
C SER A 89 -10.02 -0.19 -9.35
N VAL A 90 -8.90 0.12 -8.70
CA VAL A 90 -8.59 -0.28 -7.33
C VAL A 90 -8.03 0.92 -6.62
N PRO A 91 -8.00 0.93 -5.27
CA PRO A 91 -7.47 2.10 -4.57
C PRO A 91 -5.93 2.10 -4.62
N ARG A 92 -5.40 2.32 -5.81
CA ARG A 92 -3.96 2.34 -6.03
C ARG A 92 -3.53 3.64 -6.67
N CYS A 93 -2.71 4.37 -5.95
CA CYS A 93 -2.01 5.52 -6.49
C CYS A 93 -0.67 5.58 -5.78
N TYR A 94 0.35 5.01 -6.42
CA TYR A 94 1.70 4.97 -5.87
C TYR A 94 2.41 6.26 -6.22
N ILE A 95 2.96 6.89 -5.20
CA ILE A 95 3.68 8.15 -5.30
C ILE A 95 5.15 7.87 -5.02
N ARG A 96 6.04 8.44 -5.82
CA ARG A 96 7.48 8.43 -5.53
C ARG A 96 7.86 9.82 -5.09
N ASP A 97 8.35 9.93 -3.86
CA ASP A 97 8.78 11.23 -3.39
C ASP A 97 10.24 11.50 -3.82
N PRO A 98 10.73 12.73 -3.70
CA PRO A 98 12.09 13.04 -4.15
C PRO A 98 13.18 12.50 -3.22
N TYR A 99 12.81 11.82 -2.16
CA TYR A 99 13.77 11.35 -1.14
C TYR A 99 13.92 9.85 -1.11
N GLY A 100 13.22 9.13 -2.02
CA GLY A 100 13.42 7.69 -2.17
C GLY A 100 12.29 6.80 -1.68
N LEU A 101 11.25 7.38 -1.09
CA LEU A 101 10.14 6.58 -0.60
C LEU A 101 9.06 6.47 -1.68
N VAL A 102 8.54 5.25 -1.86
CA VAL A 102 7.34 5.02 -2.65
C VAL A 102 6.23 4.63 -1.70
N PHE A 103 5.09 5.27 -1.81
CA PHE A 103 3.95 4.98 -0.94
C PHE A 103 2.66 5.07 -1.73
N ASN A 104 1.64 4.35 -1.24
CA ASN A 104 0.31 4.41 -1.82
C ASN A 104 -0.49 5.47 -1.08
N ILE A 105 -1.34 6.19 -1.81
CA ILE A 105 -2.34 7.04 -1.17
C ILE A 105 -3.73 6.55 -1.54
N GLU A 106 -4.65 6.62 -0.59
CA GLU A 106 -6.05 6.34 -0.83
C GLU A 106 -6.91 7.30 -0.04
N GLN A 107 -8.06 7.59 -0.58
CA GLN A 107 -8.95 8.54 0.07
C GLN A 107 -9.58 7.91 1.30
N ALA A 108 -9.60 8.66 2.38
CA ALA A 108 -10.25 8.21 3.60
C ALA A 108 -11.74 7.99 3.32
N GLY A 109 -12.28 6.91 3.85
CA GLY A 109 -13.69 6.61 3.68
C GLY A 109 -14.54 7.59 4.47
N ASP A 110 -15.74 7.84 3.97
CA ASP A 110 -16.68 8.73 4.64
C ASP A 110 -17.09 8.13 5.97
N GLY A 111 -16.93 8.88 7.03
CA GLY A 111 -17.36 8.47 8.34
C GLY A 111 -16.55 7.31 8.90
N LYS A 112 -15.39 7.06 8.37
CA LYS A 112 -14.56 5.92 8.80
C LYS A 112 -13.45 6.36 9.71
#